data_6dc524441f8c02d620683bcabc7f9a85
#
_entry.id   6dc524441f8c02d620683bcabc7f9a85
#
_cell.length_a   1.000
_cell.length_b   1.000
_cell.length_c   1.000
_cell.angle_alpha   90.00
_cell.angle_beta   90.00
_cell.angle_gamma   90.00
#
_symmetry.space_group_name_H-M   'P 1'
#
loop_
_entity.id
_entity.type
_entity.pdbx_description
1 polymer ?
#
loop_
_entity_poly.entity_id
_entity_poly.type
_entity_poly.pdbx_seq_one_letter_code
_entity_poly.pdbx_strand_id
1 'polypeptide(L)'
;NRSISNYAEVSKRTKIVYPDDAAKFYAALKKAGKKPVSCMTLDYRSTIIDQNSYRWVRTCYSSVADASGKVIKVLGRTQDIDDEKREHQRMTQLVEIDSTTGLLNKLATTNHIQRLISEKTSAKSFFIMIDIDDFKAFNDTYGHSFGDEVLRAVGKTLSTKFRNNIIGRFGGDEFIVFARAVSESVVADKFEDFLKIVGATEIGGKQYEIKCSIGIAWSDRSDIDYSRYFDEADEQLYKAKKAGKCRICHKKID
;
A
#
# COMPACT_ATOMS: atom_id res chain seq x y z
N ASN A 1 21.07 -17.35 -32.28
CA ASN A 1 20.75 -16.20 -33.16
C ASN A 1 19.41 -16.42 -33.85
N ARG A 2 18.29 -16.05 -33.23
CA ARG A 2 16.98 -16.08 -33.88
C ARG A 2 16.68 -14.67 -34.42
N SER A 3 16.43 -14.58 -35.74
CA SER A 3 16.06 -13.34 -36.43
C SER A 3 14.70 -12.83 -35.88
N ILE A 4 14.63 -11.52 -35.61
CA ILE A 4 13.51 -10.90 -34.87
C ILE A 4 12.31 -10.53 -35.76
N SER A 5 12.31 -10.83 -37.05
CA SER A 5 11.17 -10.49 -37.90
C SER A 5 9.80 -11.01 -37.39
N ASN A 6 9.81 -11.99 -36.47
CA ASN A 6 8.60 -12.59 -35.89
C ASN A 6 8.57 -12.64 -34.35
N TYR A 7 9.50 -11.95 -33.63
CA TYR A 7 9.56 -12.10 -32.18
C TYR A 7 8.28 -11.64 -31.49
N ALA A 8 7.67 -10.55 -31.94
CA ALA A 8 6.40 -10.05 -31.40
C ALA A 8 5.25 -11.03 -31.65
N GLU A 9 5.24 -11.72 -32.79
CA GLU A 9 4.22 -12.73 -33.13
C GLU A 9 4.45 -14.03 -32.38
N VAL A 10 5.71 -14.48 -32.31
CA VAL A 10 6.12 -15.67 -31.56
C VAL A 10 5.83 -15.48 -30.07
N SER A 11 6.16 -14.32 -29.50
CA SER A 11 5.91 -14.05 -28.07
C SER A 11 4.42 -14.00 -27.71
N LYS A 12 3.56 -13.55 -28.64
CA LYS A 12 2.10 -13.62 -28.46
C LYS A 12 1.58 -15.05 -28.46
N ARG A 13 2.07 -15.88 -29.39
CA ARG A 13 1.63 -17.29 -29.56
C ARG A 13 2.13 -18.19 -28.42
N THR A 14 3.33 -17.95 -27.91
CA THR A 14 4.01 -18.81 -26.91
C THR A 14 3.81 -18.37 -25.47
N LYS A 15 3.07 -17.28 -25.22
CA LYS A 15 2.86 -16.71 -23.87
C LYS A 15 4.17 -16.48 -23.10
N ILE A 16 5.25 -16.12 -23.81
CA ILE A 16 6.56 -15.89 -23.19
C ILE A 16 6.51 -14.72 -22.17
N VAL A 17 5.66 -13.75 -22.40
CA VAL A 17 5.47 -12.58 -21.51
C VAL A 17 4.23 -12.78 -20.65
N TYR A 18 4.34 -12.46 -19.37
CA TYR A 18 3.21 -12.52 -18.44
C TYR A 18 2.06 -11.63 -18.93
N PRO A 19 0.79 -12.09 -18.86
CA PRO A 19 -0.34 -11.39 -19.49
C PRO A 19 -0.47 -9.91 -19.15
N ASP A 20 -0.33 -9.53 -17.88
CA ASP A 20 -0.46 -8.13 -17.43
C ASP A 20 0.68 -7.24 -17.94
N ASP A 21 1.85 -7.81 -18.21
CA ASP A 21 3.02 -7.09 -18.69
C ASP A 21 3.05 -6.97 -20.23
N ALA A 22 2.18 -7.72 -20.92
CA ALA A 22 2.20 -7.86 -22.37
C ALA A 22 1.99 -6.51 -23.10
N ALA A 23 1.03 -5.70 -22.66
CA ALA A 23 0.75 -4.41 -23.28
C ALA A 23 1.98 -3.47 -23.22
N LYS A 24 2.64 -3.38 -22.07
CA LYS A 24 3.86 -2.59 -21.85
C LYS A 24 5.00 -3.09 -22.69
N PHE A 25 5.19 -4.41 -22.76
CA PHE A 25 6.22 -5.06 -23.55
C PHE A 25 6.07 -4.76 -25.05
N TYR A 26 4.87 -4.96 -25.63
CA TYR A 26 4.66 -4.69 -27.07
C TYR A 26 4.76 -3.21 -27.42
N ALA A 27 4.35 -2.31 -26.51
CA ALA A 27 4.55 -0.87 -26.70
C ALA A 27 6.03 -0.50 -26.78
N ALA A 28 6.86 -1.09 -25.92
CA ALA A 28 8.31 -0.88 -25.91
C ALA A 28 8.97 -1.39 -27.20
N LEU A 29 8.63 -2.61 -27.66
CA LEU A 29 9.13 -3.15 -28.95
C LEU A 29 8.73 -2.27 -30.13
N LYS A 30 7.48 -1.82 -30.19
CA LYS A 30 6.99 -0.94 -31.25
C LYS A 30 7.74 0.40 -31.26
N LYS A 31 8.04 0.95 -30.08
CA LYS A 31 8.82 2.19 -29.93
C LYS A 31 10.25 2.00 -30.43
N ALA A 32 10.93 0.92 -30.03
CA ALA A 32 12.28 0.61 -30.45
C ALA A 32 12.40 0.32 -31.96
N GLY A 33 11.34 -0.19 -32.60
CA GLY A 33 11.29 -0.44 -34.05
C GLY A 33 10.97 0.78 -34.91
N LYS A 34 10.45 1.87 -34.31
CA LYS A 34 10.08 3.08 -35.09
C LYS A 34 11.16 4.15 -35.12
N LYS A 35 11.93 4.29 -34.06
CA LYS A 35 13.00 5.30 -33.95
C LYS A 35 14.26 4.66 -33.39
N PRO A 36 15.47 5.07 -33.88
CA PRO A 36 16.71 4.59 -33.30
C PRO A 36 16.78 4.86 -31.80
N VAL A 37 17.11 3.82 -31.03
CA VAL A 37 17.34 3.90 -29.57
C VAL A 37 18.69 3.27 -29.26
N SER A 38 19.49 3.94 -28.43
CA SER A 38 20.79 3.43 -27.98
C SER A 38 20.66 2.42 -26.86
N CYS A 39 19.73 2.70 -25.90
CA CYS A 39 19.35 1.80 -24.83
C CYS A 39 17.96 2.21 -24.29
N MET A 40 17.04 1.28 -24.29
CA MET A 40 15.73 1.43 -23.64
C MET A 40 15.50 0.22 -22.76
N THR A 41 15.40 0.43 -21.47
CA THR A 41 15.26 -0.65 -20.48
C THR A 41 13.80 -0.90 -20.14
N LEU A 42 13.44 -2.17 -19.99
CA LEU A 42 12.12 -2.62 -19.57
C LEU A 42 12.24 -3.81 -18.62
N ASP A 43 11.59 -3.70 -17.46
CA ASP A 43 11.40 -4.81 -16.52
C ASP A 43 10.01 -5.42 -16.75
N TYR A 44 9.95 -6.74 -16.91
CA TYR A 44 8.71 -7.50 -17.12
C TYR A 44 8.89 -8.97 -16.72
N ARG A 45 7.81 -9.69 -16.53
CA ARG A 45 7.85 -11.13 -16.22
C ARG A 45 7.83 -11.95 -17.51
N SER A 46 8.73 -12.93 -17.60
CA SER A 46 8.90 -13.75 -18.80
C SER A 46 9.34 -15.17 -18.48
N THR A 47 8.98 -16.11 -19.35
CA THR A 47 9.46 -17.50 -19.34
C THR A 47 10.72 -17.68 -20.20
N ILE A 48 11.36 -16.59 -20.67
CA ILE A 48 12.53 -16.67 -21.56
C ILE A 48 13.75 -17.31 -20.90
N ILE A 49 13.88 -17.19 -19.58
CA ILE A 49 14.97 -17.78 -18.78
C ILE A 49 14.60 -19.19 -18.32
N ASP A 50 13.37 -19.34 -17.82
CA ASP A 50 12.83 -20.62 -17.34
C ASP A 50 11.48 -20.87 -18.05
N GLN A 51 11.41 -21.94 -18.84
CA GLN A 51 10.21 -22.27 -19.62
C GLN A 51 9.01 -22.71 -18.76
N ASN A 52 9.26 -23.09 -17.51
CA ASN A 52 8.24 -23.59 -16.60
C ASN A 52 7.66 -22.52 -15.66
N SER A 53 8.34 -21.37 -15.53
CA SER A 53 7.93 -20.30 -14.62
C SER A 53 8.19 -18.92 -15.18
N TYR A 54 7.34 -17.96 -14.80
CA TYR A 54 7.60 -16.54 -15.07
C TYR A 54 8.58 -15.99 -14.05
N ARG A 55 9.72 -15.47 -14.57
CA ARG A 55 10.75 -14.77 -13.79
C ARG A 55 10.79 -13.30 -14.18
N TRP A 56 11.16 -12.45 -13.26
CA TRP A 56 11.42 -11.04 -13.58
C TRP A 56 12.70 -10.93 -14.41
N VAL A 57 12.57 -10.26 -15.54
CA VAL A 57 13.69 -10.00 -16.43
C VAL A 57 13.78 -8.52 -16.77
N ARG A 58 15.01 -8.03 -16.94
CA ARG A 58 15.31 -6.71 -17.47
C ARG A 58 15.85 -6.84 -18.86
N THR A 59 15.20 -6.21 -19.85
CA THR A 59 15.69 -6.19 -21.23
C THR A 59 16.08 -4.79 -21.62
N CYS A 60 17.35 -4.61 -22.05
CA CYS A 60 17.82 -3.39 -22.71
C CYS A 60 17.70 -3.57 -24.23
N TYR A 61 16.89 -2.74 -24.87
CA TYR A 61 16.71 -2.71 -26.33
C TYR A 61 17.61 -1.65 -26.96
N SER A 62 18.31 -2.03 -28.04
CA SER A 62 19.05 -1.12 -28.88
C SER A 62 18.60 -1.30 -30.33
N SER A 63 18.55 -0.23 -31.10
CA SER A 63 18.17 -0.27 -32.50
C SER A 63 19.38 -0.02 -33.40
N VAL A 64 19.46 -0.75 -34.51
CA VAL A 64 20.40 -0.47 -35.61
C VAL A 64 19.60 0.16 -36.75
N ALA A 65 20.07 1.29 -37.24
CA ALA A 65 19.46 2.00 -38.36
C ALA A 65 20.39 1.97 -39.60
N ASP A 66 19.82 2.08 -40.78
CA ASP A 66 20.53 2.27 -42.02
C ASP A 66 20.96 3.74 -42.20
N ALA A 67 21.64 4.04 -43.31
CA ALA A 67 22.12 5.38 -43.64
C ALA A 67 21.01 6.43 -43.80
N SER A 68 19.74 6.01 -44.00
CA SER A 68 18.57 6.87 -44.07
C SER A 68 17.94 7.15 -42.68
N GLY A 69 18.47 6.55 -41.62
CA GLY A 69 17.90 6.63 -40.26
C GLY A 69 16.76 5.67 -40.00
N LYS A 70 16.44 4.78 -40.95
CA LYS A 70 15.38 3.77 -40.79
C LYS A 70 15.88 2.61 -39.93
N VAL A 71 15.16 2.22 -38.91
CA VAL A 71 15.49 1.06 -38.07
C VAL A 71 15.37 -0.24 -38.90
N ILE A 72 16.49 -0.96 -39.03
CA ILE A 72 16.55 -2.24 -39.72
C ILE A 72 16.63 -3.44 -38.78
N LYS A 73 17.04 -3.21 -37.53
CA LYS A 73 17.17 -4.27 -36.52
C LYS A 73 16.98 -3.73 -35.11
N VAL A 74 16.32 -4.50 -34.26
CA VAL A 74 16.25 -4.27 -32.80
C VAL A 74 16.95 -5.42 -32.10
N LEU A 75 17.87 -5.10 -31.21
CA LEU A 75 18.60 -6.04 -30.37
C LEU A 75 18.09 -5.90 -28.95
N GLY A 76 17.84 -7.04 -28.30
CA GLY A 76 17.46 -7.08 -26.87
C GLY A 76 18.48 -7.91 -26.09
N ARG A 77 19.07 -7.33 -25.05
CA ARG A 77 19.87 -8.06 -24.05
C ARG A 77 19.02 -8.23 -22.81
N THR A 78 18.71 -9.47 -22.46
CA THR A 78 17.86 -9.82 -21.31
C THR A 78 18.74 -10.35 -20.17
N GLN A 79 18.50 -9.85 -18.98
CA GLN A 79 19.10 -10.27 -17.72
C GLN A 79 18.01 -10.76 -16.78
N ASP A 80 18.26 -11.84 -16.05
CA ASP A 80 17.43 -12.28 -14.94
C ASP A 80 17.62 -11.32 -13.76
N ILE A 81 16.55 -10.78 -13.25
CA ILE A 81 16.51 -9.89 -12.08
C ILE A 81 15.56 -10.39 -11.01
N ASP A 82 15.14 -11.66 -11.08
CA ASP A 82 14.15 -12.23 -10.16
C ASP A 82 14.68 -12.24 -8.71
N ASP A 83 15.94 -12.62 -8.55
CA ASP A 83 16.59 -12.60 -7.24
C ASP A 83 16.78 -11.17 -6.70
N GLU A 84 17.15 -10.20 -7.56
CA GLU A 84 17.22 -8.77 -7.21
C GLU A 84 15.84 -8.26 -6.74
N LYS A 85 14.77 -8.59 -7.46
CA LYS A 85 13.40 -8.21 -7.09
C LYS A 85 12.94 -8.87 -5.79
N ARG A 86 13.24 -10.16 -5.60
CA ARG A 86 12.91 -10.89 -4.37
C ARG A 86 13.65 -10.35 -3.16
N GLU A 87 14.94 -10.07 -3.31
CA GLU A 87 15.73 -9.50 -2.22
C GLU A 87 15.26 -8.09 -1.86
N HIS A 88 14.96 -7.26 -2.87
CA HIS A 88 14.38 -5.95 -2.64
C HIS A 88 13.01 -6.04 -1.93
N GLN A 89 12.16 -7.00 -2.33
CA GLN A 89 10.89 -7.27 -1.64
C GLN A 89 11.11 -7.74 -0.20
N ARG A 90 12.09 -8.64 0.03
CA ARG A 90 12.48 -9.09 1.38
C ARG A 90 12.95 -7.93 2.25
N MET A 91 13.84 -7.09 1.74
CA MET A 91 14.32 -5.91 2.48
C MET A 91 13.17 -4.95 2.79
N THR A 92 12.26 -4.73 1.85
CA THR A 92 11.06 -3.92 2.07
C THR A 92 10.11 -4.55 3.10
N GLN A 93 10.03 -5.88 3.16
CA GLN A 93 9.25 -6.60 4.17
C GLN A 93 9.88 -6.60 5.56
N LEU A 94 11.23 -6.47 5.64
CA LEU A 94 11.94 -6.37 6.93
C LEU A 94 11.77 -4.98 7.57
N VAL A 95 11.42 -3.95 6.81
CA VAL A 95 11.09 -2.63 7.35
C VAL A 95 9.64 -2.64 7.78
N GLU A 96 9.39 -2.89 9.07
CA GLU A 96 8.04 -2.93 9.65
C GLU A 96 7.43 -1.53 9.89
N ILE A 97 8.23 -0.49 9.78
CA ILE A 97 7.89 0.86 10.22
C ILE A 97 7.59 1.77 9.03
N ASP A 98 6.54 2.56 9.15
CA ASP A 98 6.25 3.69 8.26
C ASP A 98 7.22 4.84 8.55
N SER A 99 7.95 5.28 7.54
CA SER A 99 9.02 6.29 7.67
C SER A 99 8.54 7.68 8.07
N THR A 100 7.28 8.02 7.81
CA THR A 100 6.70 9.32 8.14
C THR A 100 6.26 9.37 9.60
N THR A 101 5.55 8.34 10.07
CA THR A 101 4.87 8.36 11.37
C THR A 101 5.61 7.60 12.47
N GLY A 102 6.53 6.71 12.12
CA GLY A 102 7.20 5.81 13.07
C GLY A 102 6.30 4.69 13.61
N LEU A 103 5.08 4.55 13.11
CA LEU A 103 4.18 3.44 13.40
C LEU A 103 4.46 2.23 12.51
N LEU A 104 3.79 1.11 12.76
CA LEU A 104 3.84 -0.02 11.83
C LEU A 104 3.33 0.40 10.45
N ASN A 105 3.97 -0.10 9.40
CA ASN A 105 3.45 0.06 8.04
C ASN A 105 2.28 -0.91 7.78
N LYS A 106 1.61 -0.76 6.64
CA LYS A 106 0.46 -1.58 6.24
C LYS A 106 0.70 -3.08 6.37
N LEU A 107 1.84 -3.57 5.84
CA LEU A 107 2.15 -4.99 5.83
C LEU A 107 2.38 -5.54 7.24
N ALA A 108 3.20 -4.86 8.02
CA ALA A 108 3.48 -5.26 9.41
C ALA A 108 2.21 -5.21 10.26
N THR A 109 1.40 -4.15 10.12
CA THR A 109 0.12 -4.02 10.81
C THR A 109 -0.79 -5.21 10.53
N THR A 110 -0.96 -5.56 9.25
CA THR A 110 -1.79 -6.71 8.84
C THR A 110 -1.27 -8.01 9.43
N ASN A 111 0.04 -8.28 9.31
CA ASN A 111 0.66 -9.51 9.81
C ASN A 111 0.53 -9.65 11.34
N HIS A 112 0.78 -8.56 12.08
CA HIS A 112 0.66 -8.56 13.54
C HIS A 112 -0.78 -8.79 13.99
N ILE A 113 -1.76 -8.16 13.34
CA ILE A 113 -3.18 -8.35 13.64
C ILE A 113 -3.61 -9.79 13.34
N GLN A 114 -3.27 -10.35 12.17
CA GLN A 114 -3.60 -11.72 11.82
C GLN A 114 -3.03 -12.73 12.80
N ARG A 115 -1.77 -12.53 13.21
CA ARG A 115 -1.14 -13.36 14.25
C ARG A 115 -1.91 -13.26 15.56
N LEU A 116 -2.25 -12.04 16.01
CA LEU A 116 -2.96 -11.84 17.25
C LEU A 116 -4.38 -12.43 17.21
N ILE A 117 -5.10 -12.31 16.09
CA ILE A 117 -6.42 -12.93 15.89
C ILE A 117 -6.32 -14.46 16.00
N SER A 118 -5.24 -15.08 15.49
CA SER A 118 -5.05 -16.53 15.56
C SER A 118 -4.84 -17.06 17.00
N GLU A 119 -4.45 -16.18 17.93
CA GLU A 119 -4.34 -16.48 19.35
C GLU A 119 -5.72 -16.43 20.00
N LYS A 120 -6.33 -17.60 20.21
CA LYS A 120 -7.64 -17.69 20.85
C LYS A 120 -7.63 -17.04 22.23
N THR A 121 -8.56 -16.12 22.49
CA THR A 121 -8.69 -15.39 23.74
C THR A 121 -10.18 -15.19 24.08
N SER A 122 -10.48 -15.04 25.36
CA SER A 122 -11.79 -14.60 25.84
C SER A 122 -11.96 -13.08 25.87
N ALA A 123 -10.90 -12.33 25.56
CA ALA A 123 -10.98 -10.88 25.52
C ALA A 123 -11.70 -10.40 24.26
N LYS A 124 -12.50 -9.33 24.39
CA LYS A 124 -13.11 -8.67 23.23
C LYS A 124 -12.03 -8.04 22.37
N SER A 125 -12.14 -8.27 21.07
CA SER A 125 -11.21 -7.72 20.06
C SER A 125 -11.89 -6.58 19.31
N PHE A 126 -11.14 -5.50 19.12
CA PHE A 126 -11.59 -4.27 18.47
C PHE A 126 -10.66 -3.97 17.30
N PHE A 127 -11.22 -3.82 16.11
CA PHE A 127 -10.54 -3.37 14.91
C PHE A 127 -11.03 -1.97 14.56
N ILE A 128 -10.15 -1.02 14.52
CA ILE A 128 -10.47 0.39 14.39
C ILE A 128 -9.78 0.96 13.16
N MET A 129 -10.54 1.52 12.24
CA MET A 129 -10.05 2.29 11.11
C MET A 129 -10.26 3.77 11.36
N ILE A 130 -9.24 4.56 11.08
CA ILE A 130 -9.21 6.00 11.30
C ILE A 130 -8.74 6.66 10.01
N ASP A 131 -9.39 7.73 9.62
CA ASP A 131 -9.04 8.52 8.44
C ASP A 131 -9.07 10.00 8.81
N ILE A 132 -8.06 10.74 8.35
CA ILE A 132 -7.98 12.18 8.59
C ILE A 132 -8.87 12.90 7.58
N ASP A 133 -9.94 13.51 8.10
CA ASP A 133 -10.91 14.21 7.27
C ASP A 133 -10.25 15.38 6.50
N ASP A 134 -10.54 15.44 5.20
CA ASP A 134 -10.08 16.50 4.31
C ASP A 134 -8.54 16.66 4.25
N PHE A 135 -7.78 15.57 4.49
CA PHE A 135 -6.30 15.59 4.49
C PHE A 135 -5.71 16.17 3.21
N LYS A 136 -6.35 15.92 2.06
CA LYS A 136 -5.95 16.52 0.80
C LYS A 136 -5.98 18.06 0.85
N ALA A 137 -6.95 18.65 1.54
CA ALA A 137 -7.03 20.13 1.68
C ALA A 137 -5.87 20.69 2.50
N PHE A 138 -5.36 19.96 3.51
CA PHE A 138 -4.12 20.34 4.20
C PHE A 138 -2.94 20.34 3.22
N ASN A 139 -2.77 19.29 2.42
CA ASN A 139 -1.70 19.21 1.43
C ASN A 139 -1.80 20.34 0.38
N ASP A 140 -3.00 20.59 -0.13
CA ASP A 140 -3.24 21.58 -1.17
C ASP A 140 -3.02 23.02 -0.62
N THR A 141 -3.30 23.26 0.67
CA THR A 141 -3.20 24.60 1.31
C THR A 141 -1.79 24.87 1.85
N TYR A 142 -1.15 23.89 2.49
CA TYR A 142 0.09 24.09 3.25
C TYR A 142 1.28 23.31 2.69
N GLY A 143 1.06 22.48 1.66
CA GLY A 143 2.07 21.62 1.03
C GLY A 143 2.25 20.28 1.73
N HIS A 144 2.88 19.34 1.02
CA HIS A 144 3.06 17.95 1.48
C HIS A 144 3.89 17.83 2.77
N SER A 145 4.88 18.70 2.96
CA SER A 145 5.69 18.70 4.19
C SER A 145 4.84 18.98 5.44
N PHE A 146 3.84 19.85 5.32
CA PHE A 146 2.89 20.11 6.40
C PHE A 146 1.94 18.92 6.61
N GLY A 147 1.48 18.30 5.54
CA GLY A 147 0.70 17.06 5.63
C GLY A 147 1.46 15.95 6.38
N ASP A 148 2.77 15.83 6.16
CA ASP A 148 3.62 14.91 6.92
C ASP A 148 3.67 15.24 8.42
N GLU A 149 3.67 16.54 8.78
CA GLU A 149 3.60 16.95 10.20
C GLU A 149 2.24 16.61 10.83
N VAL A 150 1.15 16.77 10.08
CA VAL A 150 -0.20 16.33 10.51
C VAL A 150 -0.20 14.82 10.75
N LEU A 151 0.33 14.01 9.82
CA LEU A 151 0.44 12.56 9.97
C LEU A 151 1.26 12.15 11.20
N ARG A 152 2.39 12.83 11.44
CA ARG A 152 3.24 12.59 12.62
C ARG A 152 2.50 12.91 13.92
N ALA A 153 1.76 14.03 13.96
CA ALA A 153 0.99 14.44 15.14
C ALA A 153 -0.11 13.41 15.47
N VAL A 154 -0.88 12.98 14.49
CA VAL A 154 -1.90 11.93 14.64
C VAL A 154 -1.26 10.62 15.09
N GLY A 155 -0.21 10.18 14.43
CA GLY A 155 0.52 8.94 14.76
C GLY A 155 1.09 8.97 16.19
N LYS A 156 1.67 10.09 16.62
CA LYS A 156 2.17 10.29 17.98
C LYS A 156 1.06 10.21 19.02
N THR A 157 -0.09 10.81 18.74
CA THR A 157 -1.24 10.77 19.63
C THR A 157 -1.77 9.34 19.77
N LEU A 158 -1.89 8.59 18.66
CA LEU A 158 -2.27 7.18 18.67
C LEU A 158 -1.29 6.34 19.49
N SER A 159 0.02 6.46 19.22
CA SER A 159 1.05 5.69 19.95
C SER A 159 1.07 5.98 21.45
N THR A 160 0.72 7.19 21.85
CA THR A 160 0.65 7.58 23.26
C THR A 160 -0.59 7.01 23.95
N LYS A 161 -1.77 7.11 23.31
CA LYS A 161 -3.06 6.70 23.88
C LYS A 161 -3.27 5.17 23.84
N PHE A 162 -2.70 4.48 22.84
CA PHE A 162 -2.92 3.07 22.60
C PHE A 162 -1.63 2.22 22.70
N ARG A 163 -0.73 2.59 23.60
CA ARG A 163 0.63 2.06 23.76
C ARG A 163 0.80 0.54 23.68
N ASN A 164 -0.15 -0.22 24.19
CA ASN A 164 -0.10 -1.68 24.27
C ASN A 164 -0.95 -2.37 23.20
N ASN A 165 -1.22 -1.68 22.10
CA ASN A 165 -2.03 -2.18 21.02
C ASN A 165 -1.25 -2.19 19.72
N ILE A 166 -1.73 -2.90 18.71
CA ILE A 166 -1.16 -2.81 17.38
C ILE A 166 -1.66 -1.52 16.75
N ILE A 167 -0.73 -0.69 16.30
CA ILE A 167 -1.03 0.61 15.68
C ILE A 167 -0.19 0.73 14.42
N GLY A 168 -0.83 1.04 13.30
CA GLY A 168 -0.15 1.22 12.04
C GLY A 168 -0.77 2.25 11.14
N ARG A 169 0.03 2.78 10.22
CA ARG A 169 -0.43 3.57 9.10
C ARG A 169 -0.72 2.63 7.93
N PHE A 170 -1.98 2.61 7.50
CA PHE A 170 -2.44 1.67 6.48
C PHE A 170 -2.23 2.19 5.05
N GLY A 171 -2.26 3.51 4.86
CA GLY A 171 -1.98 4.19 3.59
C GLY A 171 -2.42 5.63 3.62
N GLY A 172 -1.78 6.51 2.87
CA GLY A 172 -2.18 7.92 2.78
C GLY A 172 -2.42 8.57 4.14
N ASP A 173 -3.66 8.82 4.45
CA ASP A 173 -4.20 9.41 5.68
C ASP A 173 -4.93 8.42 6.59
N GLU A 174 -4.83 7.11 6.29
CA GLU A 174 -5.52 6.04 7.00
C GLU A 174 -4.63 5.36 8.05
N PHE A 175 -5.18 5.13 9.23
CA PHE A 175 -4.55 4.42 10.34
C PHE A 175 -5.42 3.27 10.81
N ILE A 176 -4.78 2.23 11.35
CA ILE A 176 -5.45 1.10 11.98
C ILE A 176 -4.95 0.95 13.42
N VAL A 177 -5.90 0.71 14.33
CA VAL A 177 -5.61 0.26 15.69
C VAL A 177 -6.32 -1.08 15.91
N PHE A 178 -5.59 -2.07 16.42
CA PHE A 178 -6.19 -3.31 16.88
C PHE A 178 -5.94 -3.46 18.38
N ALA A 179 -7.02 -3.58 19.12
CA ALA A 179 -6.99 -3.59 20.57
C ALA A 179 -7.76 -4.79 21.15
N ARG A 180 -7.29 -5.31 22.28
CA ARG A 180 -8.06 -6.20 23.13
C ARG A 180 -8.47 -5.44 24.39
N ALA A 181 -9.75 -5.39 24.68
CA ALA A 181 -10.29 -4.60 25.79
C ALA A 181 -11.44 -5.31 26.52
N VAL A 182 -11.75 -4.80 27.70
CA VAL A 182 -12.78 -5.38 28.58
C VAL A 182 -14.18 -4.99 28.10
N SER A 183 -14.33 -3.75 27.59
CA SER A 183 -15.63 -3.23 27.15
C SER A 183 -15.50 -2.24 25.99
N GLU A 184 -16.59 -2.10 25.26
CA GLU A 184 -16.74 -1.16 24.17
C GLU A 184 -16.64 0.30 24.65
N SER A 185 -17.25 0.63 25.81
CA SER A 185 -17.22 1.98 26.35
C SER A 185 -15.80 2.48 26.61
N VAL A 186 -14.91 1.62 27.14
CA VAL A 186 -13.50 1.99 27.35
C VAL A 186 -12.79 2.32 26.04
N VAL A 187 -13.12 1.63 24.97
CA VAL A 187 -12.54 1.92 23.65
C VAL A 187 -13.12 3.21 23.08
N ALA A 188 -14.44 3.39 23.16
CA ALA A 188 -15.13 4.60 22.70
C ALA A 188 -14.60 5.86 23.42
N ASP A 189 -14.54 5.85 24.75
CA ASP A 189 -14.04 6.97 25.57
C ASP A 189 -12.60 7.36 25.17
N LYS A 190 -11.73 6.36 24.93
CA LYS A 190 -10.35 6.60 24.47
C LYS A 190 -10.28 7.29 23.10
N PHE A 191 -11.19 6.94 22.19
CA PHE A 191 -11.25 7.55 20.87
C PHE A 191 -11.93 8.92 20.89
N GLU A 192 -12.89 9.17 21.76
CA GLU A 192 -13.42 10.51 22.00
C GLU A 192 -12.33 11.45 22.51
N ASP A 193 -11.51 10.99 23.47
CA ASP A 193 -10.35 11.72 23.95
C ASP A 193 -9.30 11.94 22.85
N PHE A 194 -9.08 10.94 22.02
CA PHE A 194 -8.19 11.05 20.86
C PHE A 194 -8.67 12.17 19.91
N LEU A 195 -9.97 12.20 19.56
CA LEU A 195 -10.54 13.25 18.70
C LEU A 195 -10.38 14.65 19.31
N LYS A 196 -10.56 14.81 20.62
CA LYS A 196 -10.34 16.09 21.31
C LYS A 196 -8.88 16.55 21.21
N ILE A 197 -7.92 15.63 21.39
CA ILE A 197 -6.49 15.95 21.37
C ILE A 197 -6.05 16.32 19.95
N VAL A 198 -6.43 15.53 18.95
CA VAL A 198 -6.05 15.85 17.55
C VAL A 198 -6.74 17.12 17.06
N GLY A 199 -7.97 17.40 17.54
CA GLY A 199 -8.69 18.65 17.27
C GLY A 199 -8.03 19.93 17.84
N ALA A 200 -7.02 19.79 18.72
CA ALA A 200 -6.26 20.88 19.30
C ALA A 200 -4.74 20.70 19.08
N THR A 201 -4.35 20.19 17.91
CA THR A 201 -2.95 19.88 17.59
C THR A 201 -2.16 21.16 17.32
N GLU A 202 -0.99 21.29 17.95
CA GLU A 202 -0.03 22.36 17.68
C GLU A 202 1.06 21.89 16.71
N ILE A 203 1.24 22.66 15.62
CA ILE A 203 2.28 22.44 14.62
C ILE A 203 2.98 23.78 14.38
N GLY A 204 4.31 23.81 14.56
CA GLY A 204 5.12 25.02 14.33
C GLY A 204 4.69 26.23 15.19
N GLY A 205 4.18 26.00 16.40
CA GLY A 205 3.72 27.08 17.32
C GLY A 205 2.31 27.60 16.99
N LYS A 206 1.59 27.00 16.07
CA LYS A 206 0.20 27.33 15.73
C LYS A 206 -0.72 26.15 15.97
N GLN A 207 -1.94 26.44 16.44
CA GLN A 207 -2.97 25.43 16.62
C GLN A 207 -3.73 25.17 15.32
N TYR A 208 -4.00 23.89 15.07
CA TYR A 208 -4.77 23.40 13.92
C TYR A 208 -5.83 22.43 14.40
N GLU A 209 -7.02 22.55 13.86
CA GLU A 209 -8.13 21.62 14.10
C GLU A 209 -8.02 20.46 13.10
N ILE A 210 -7.43 19.33 13.54
CA ILE A 210 -7.39 18.10 12.76
C ILE A 210 -8.63 17.29 13.11
N LYS A 211 -9.42 16.94 12.09
CA LYS A 211 -10.61 16.11 12.24
C LYS A 211 -10.34 14.70 11.74
N CYS A 212 -10.88 13.69 12.42
CA CYS A 212 -10.78 12.30 12.02
C CYS A 212 -12.15 11.63 12.07
N SER A 213 -12.42 10.80 11.06
CA SER A 213 -13.55 9.87 11.09
C SER A 213 -13.06 8.49 11.52
N ILE A 214 -13.86 7.76 12.32
CA ILE A 214 -13.46 6.50 12.92
C ILE A 214 -14.55 5.45 12.74
N GLY A 215 -14.17 4.29 12.20
CA GLY A 215 -14.98 3.10 12.12
C GLY A 215 -14.45 2.00 13.06
N ILE A 216 -15.30 1.43 13.89
CA ILE A 216 -14.95 0.39 14.86
C ILE A 216 -15.78 -0.86 14.60
N ALA A 217 -15.11 -1.97 14.35
CA ALA A 217 -15.70 -3.31 14.38
C ALA A 217 -15.18 -4.06 15.61
N TRP A 218 -16.05 -4.73 16.33
CA TRP A 218 -15.63 -5.49 17.50
C TRP A 218 -16.41 -6.79 17.67
N SER A 219 -15.80 -7.77 18.33
CA SER A 219 -16.42 -9.05 18.66
C SER A 219 -15.88 -9.61 19.97
N ASP A 220 -16.71 -10.37 20.66
CA ASP A 220 -16.36 -11.22 21.80
C ASP A 220 -16.07 -12.67 21.37
N ARG A 221 -16.11 -12.95 20.06
CA ARG A 221 -15.82 -14.25 19.46
C ARG A 221 -14.34 -14.33 19.06
N SER A 222 -13.81 -15.53 19.11
CA SER A 222 -12.41 -15.82 18.74
C SER A 222 -12.24 -16.45 17.34
N ASP A 223 -13.35 -16.61 16.61
CA ASP A 223 -13.38 -17.24 15.27
C ASP A 223 -13.60 -16.24 14.13
N ILE A 224 -13.59 -14.94 14.44
CA ILE A 224 -13.67 -13.88 13.43
C ILE A 224 -12.29 -13.67 12.79
N ASP A 225 -12.23 -13.72 11.47
CA ASP A 225 -11.00 -13.49 10.71
C ASP A 225 -10.71 -11.99 10.46
N TYR A 226 -9.51 -11.72 9.96
CA TYR A 226 -9.07 -10.36 9.63
C TYR A 226 -9.99 -9.67 8.61
N SER A 227 -10.41 -10.39 7.57
CA SER A 227 -11.21 -9.82 6.48
C SER A 227 -12.55 -9.32 7.01
N ARG A 228 -13.20 -10.12 7.87
CA ARG A 228 -14.48 -9.75 8.46
C ARG A 228 -14.38 -8.51 9.35
N TYR A 229 -13.31 -8.40 10.15
CA TYR A 229 -13.06 -7.19 10.94
C TYR A 229 -12.81 -5.98 10.06
N PHE A 230 -11.99 -6.14 9.02
CA PHE A 230 -11.63 -5.08 8.10
C PHE A 230 -12.85 -4.52 7.37
N ASP A 231 -13.64 -5.40 6.73
CA ASP A 231 -14.82 -5.01 5.95
C ASP A 231 -15.85 -4.28 6.81
N GLU A 232 -16.07 -4.76 8.04
CA GLU A 232 -17.03 -4.12 8.93
C GLU A 232 -16.52 -2.77 9.44
N ALA A 233 -15.23 -2.66 9.80
CA ALA A 233 -14.65 -1.39 10.25
C ALA A 233 -14.67 -0.33 9.12
N ASP A 234 -14.38 -0.74 7.88
CA ASP A 234 -14.47 0.12 6.71
C ASP A 234 -15.91 0.62 6.47
N GLU A 235 -16.90 -0.27 6.59
CA GLU A 235 -18.31 0.11 6.50
C GLU A 235 -18.69 1.15 7.58
N GLN A 236 -18.21 0.99 8.80
CA GLN A 236 -18.47 1.93 9.88
C GLN A 236 -17.73 3.28 9.64
N LEU A 237 -16.50 3.25 9.14
CA LEU A 237 -15.77 4.46 8.74
C LEU A 237 -16.51 5.23 7.64
N TYR A 238 -17.00 4.51 6.63
CA TYR A 238 -17.82 5.11 5.59
C TYR A 238 -19.09 5.76 6.13
N LYS A 239 -19.78 5.13 7.10
CA LYS A 239 -20.95 5.71 7.79
C LYS A 239 -20.57 6.98 8.55
N ALA A 240 -19.44 6.98 9.26
CA ALA A 240 -18.94 8.15 9.97
C ALA A 240 -18.71 9.33 9.01
N LYS A 241 -18.05 9.08 7.87
CA LYS A 241 -17.82 10.09 6.82
C LYS A 241 -19.14 10.63 6.24
N LYS A 242 -20.10 9.76 5.93
CA LYS A 242 -21.41 10.16 5.39
C LYS A 242 -22.29 10.92 6.41
N ALA A 243 -22.18 10.61 7.68
CA ALA A 243 -22.95 11.26 8.72
C ALA A 243 -22.43 12.67 9.10
N GLY A 244 -21.43 13.19 8.38
CA GLY A 244 -20.87 14.54 8.57
C GLY A 244 -19.46 14.58 9.13
N LYS A 245 -18.71 13.47 9.05
CA LYS A 245 -17.29 13.37 9.47
C LYS A 245 -17.07 13.62 10.99
N CYS A 246 -15.81 13.65 11.43
CA CYS A 246 -15.40 13.96 12.79
C CYS A 246 -16.21 13.22 13.85
N ARG A 247 -16.34 11.88 13.71
CA ARG A 247 -17.13 11.04 14.60
C ARG A 247 -16.71 9.59 14.57
N ILE A 248 -17.27 8.85 15.52
CA ILE A 248 -17.09 7.43 15.68
C ILE A 248 -18.39 6.72 15.26
N CYS A 249 -18.29 5.72 14.40
CA CYS A 249 -19.34 4.72 14.19
C CYS A 249 -18.80 3.35 14.58
N HIS A 250 -19.64 2.50 15.18
CA HIS A 250 -19.19 1.19 15.64
C HIS A 250 -20.26 0.13 15.42
N LYS A 251 -19.82 -1.13 15.31
CA LYS A 251 -20.72 -2.28 15.23
C LYS A 251 -20.08 -3.53 15.82
N LYS A 252 -20.89 -4.33 16.51
CA LYS A 252 -20.55 -5.68 16.93
C LYS A 252 -20.66 -6.63 15.74
N ILE A 253 -19.68 -7.50 15.59
CA ILE A 253 -19.70 -8.64 14.66
C ILE A 253 -20.17 -9.87 15.44
N ASP A 254 -21.26 -10.48 15.00
CA ASP A 254 -21.84 -11.69 15.56
C ASP A 254 -21.32 -12.95 14.85
#